data_9b1511a92d0e423bd462b1720802edad
#
_entry.id   9b1511a92d0e423bd462b1720802edad
#
_cell.length_a   1.000
_cell.length_b   1.000
_cell.length_c   1.000
_cell.angle_alpha   90.00
_cell.angle_beta   90.00
_cell.angle_gamma   90.00
#
_symmetry.space_group_name_H-M   'P 1'
#
loop_
_entity.id
_entity.type
_entity.pdbx_description
1 polymer ?
#
loop_
_entity_poly.entity_id
_entity_poly.type
_entity_poly.pdbx_seq_one_letter_code
_entity_poly.pdbx_strand_id
1 'polypeptide(L)'
;MAIIWRLSADKHGIAHEDAVHAMLFSVARVDEFDVPRLLGHNAPTLFLGPARARGVILEVMVEIRNSGDVSVFHVMEARQRIITLVEEMRYQ
;
A
#
# COMPACT_ATOMS: atom_id res chain seq x y z
N MET A 1 0.41 -15.45 9.01
CA MET A 1 0.45 -14.03 8.60
C MET A 1 -0.84 -13.35 9.03
N ALA A 2 -0.74 -12.25 9.73
CA ALA A 2 -1.89 -11.45 10.11
C ALA A 2 -1.83 -10.09 9.41
N ILE A 3 -3.01 -9.53 9.12
CA ILE A 3 -3.11 -8.16 8.63
C ILE A 3 -3.56 -7.29 9.79
N ILE A 4 -2.74 -6.28 10.11
CA ILE A 4 -2.99 -5.34 11.19
C ILE A 4 -3.39 -4.02 10.55
N TRP A 5 -4.55 -3.48 10.94
CA TRP A 5 -5.07 -2.22 10.41
C TRP A 5 -4.78 -1.09 11.39
N ARG A 6 -3.91 -0.17 10.99
CA ARG A 6 -3.63 1.02 11.79
C ARG A 6 -4.76 2.03 11.59
N LEU A 7 -4.96 2.91 12.56
CA LEU A 7 -6.01 3.94 12.47
C LEU A 7 -5.85 4.84 11.24
N SER A 8 -4.60 5.12 10.87
CA SER A 8 -4.31 5.94 9.69
C SER A 8 -4.77 5.29 8.39
N ALA A 9 -4.92 3.97 8.35
CA ALA A 9 -5.43 3.27 7.17
C ALA A 9 -6.89 3.59 6.89
N ASP A 10 -7.65 3.99 7.90
CA ASP A 10 -9.08 4.27 7.79
C ASP A 10 -9.38 5.74 7.49
N LYS A 11 -8.35 6.58 7.43
CA LYS A 11 -8.49 8.03 7.30
C LYS A 11 -9.31 8.45 6.06
N HIS A 12 -9.20 7.71 4.98
CA HIS A 12 -9.84 8.05 3.70
C HIS A 12 -11.12 7.25 3.44
N GLY A 13 -11.59 6.48 4.41
CA GLY A 13 -12.87 5.78 4.33
C GLY A 13 -12.94 4.63 3.34
N ILE A 14 -11.80 4.06 2.96
CA ILE A 14 -11.75 2.92 2.05
C ILE A 14 -12.01 1.63 2.84
N ALA A 15 -12.89 0.77 2.33
CA ALA A 15 -13.17 -0.52 2.97
C ALA A 15 -11.92 -1.40 3.01
N HIS A 16 -11.70 -2.11 4.12
CA HIS A 16 -10.56 -3.01 4.27
C HIS A 16 -10.53 -4.08 3.17
N GLU A 17 -11.70 -4.58 2.76
CA GLU A 17 -11.80 -5.58 1.70
C GLU A 17 -11.29 -5.05 0.36
N ASP A 18 -11.48 -3.76 0.10
CA ASP A 18 -10.95 -3.12 -1.12
C ASP A 18 -9.43 -3.01 -1.06
N ALA A 19 -8.87 -2.69 0.10
CA ALA A 19 -7.42 -2.64 0.27
C ALA A 19 -6.79 -4.03 0.10
N VAL A 20 -7.41 -5.07 0.66
CA VAL A 20 -6.95 -6.46 0.49
C VAL A 20 -7.00 -6.86 -0.99
N HIS A 21 -8.08 -6.54 -1.67
CA HIS A 21 -8.23 -6.80 -3.11
C HIS A 21 -7.12 -6.10 -3.91
N ALA A 22 -6.83 -4.85 -3.59
CA ALA A 22 -5.77 -4.10 -4.25
C ALA A 22 -4.40 -4.74 -4.06
N MET A 23 -4.11 -5.26 -2.87
CA MET A 23 -2.85 -5.95 -2.60
C MET A 23 -2.75 -7.29 -3.33
N LEU A 24 -3.83 -8.09 -3.32
CA LEU A 24 -3.87 -9.39 -3.97
C LEU A 24 -3.75 -9.30 -5.49
N PHE A 25 -4.34 -8.27 -6.08
CA PHE A 25 -4.36 -8.06 -7.52
C PHE A 25 -3.52 -6.86 -7.93
N SER A 26 -2.49 -6.56 -7.17
CA SER A 26 -1.66 -5.38 -7.43
C SER A 26 -1.03 -5.43 -8.82
N VAL A 27 -1.05 -4.28 -9.48
CA VAL A 27 -0.39 -4.09 -10.77
C VAL A 27 1.04 -3.58 -10.61
N ALA A 28 1.37 -3.09 -9.42
CA ALA A 28 2.72 -2.69 -9.07
C ALA A 28 2.94 -2.87 -7.57
N ARG A 29 4.15 -3.28 -7.22
CA ARG A 29 4.62 -3.38 -5.83
C ARG A 29 6.02 -2.76 -5.78
N VAL A 30 6.24 -1.86 -4.84
CA VAL A 30 7.53 -1.22 -4.63
C VAL A 30 7.94 -1.43 -3.18
N ASP A 31 8.96 -2.27 -2.98
CA ASP A 31 9.54 -2.48 -1.65
C ASP A 31 10.45 -1.29 -1.31
N GLU A 32 10.59 -1.02 -0.01
CA GLU A 32 11.41 0.09 0.47
C GLU A 32 11.05 1.43 -0.21
N PHE A 33 9.74 1.68 -0.31
CA PHE A 33 9.24 2.85 -1.02
C PHE A 33 9.63 4.16 -0.34
N ASP A 34 9.84 4.13 0.98
CA ASP A 34 10.20 5.29 1.77
C ASP A 34 11.12 4.84 2.90
N VAL A 35 11.70 5.79 3.62
CA VAL A 35 12.49 5.47 4.80
C VAL A 35 11.60 5.04 5.95
N PRO A 36 12.08 4.19 6.88
CA PRO A 36 11.30 3.85 8.06
C PRO A 36 10.98 5.10 8.87
N ARG A 37 9.71 5.23 9.28
CA ARG A 37 9.27 6.41 10.05
C ARG A 37 9.73 6.37 11.49
N LEU A 38 9.93 5.16 12.03
CA LEU A 38 10.34 4.95 13.41
C LEU A 38 11.53 4.02 13.42
N LEU A 39 12.44 4.27 14.37
CA LEU A 39 13.58 3.40 14.59
C LEU A 39 13.10 1.98 14.91
N GLY A 40 13.68 0.99 14.27
CA GLY A 40 13.32 -0.42 14.46
C GLY A 40 12.19 -0.90 13.57
N HIS A 41 11.57 -0.01 12.78
CA HIS A 41 10.55 -0.39 11.80
C HIS A 41 11.17 -0.63 10.44
N ASN A 42 10.56 -1.53 9.67
CA ASN A 42 10.98 -1.77 8.29
C ASN A 42 10.49 -0.65 7.37
N ALA A 43 11.21 -0.44 6.27
CA ALA A 43 10.79 0.52 5.26
C ALA A 43 9.42 0.10 4.65
N PRO A 44 8.55 1.06 4.30
CA PRO A 44 7.24 0.75 3.76
C PRO A 44 7.31 0.05 2.40
N THR A 45 6.30 -0.78 2.14
CA THR A 45 6.02 -1.34 0.82
C THR A 45 4.77 -0.69 0.28
N LEU A 46 4.83 -0.23 -0.97
CA LEU A 46 3.69 0.34 -1.69
C LEU A 46 3.09 -0.70 -2.62
N PHE A 47 1.77 -0.84 -2.57
CA PHE A 47 1.00 -1.57 -3.58
C PHE A 47 0.12 -0.60 -4.34
N LEU A 48 0.08 -0.74 -5.67
CA LEU A 48 -0.94 -0.13 -6.51
C LEU A 48 -1.80 -1.25 -7.06
N GLY A 49 -3.09 -1.19 -6.85
CA GLY A 49 -3.98 -2.23 -7.32
C GLY A 49 -5.44 -1.80 -7.33
N PRO A 50 -6.29 -2.59 -8.00
CA PRO A 50 -7.69 -2.24 -8.16
C PRO A 50 -8.47 -2.48 -6.86
N ALA A 51 -9.39 -1.55 -6.57
CA ALA A 51 -10.48 -1.82 -5.64
C ALA A 51 -11.44 -2.83 -6.28
N ARG A 52 -12.39 -3.34 -5.49
CA ARG A 52 -13.42 -4.24 -6.04
C ARG A 52 -14.31 -3.51 -7.06
N ALA A 53 -14.50 -2.21 -6.87
CA ALA A 53 -15.23 -1.39 -7.84
C ALA A 53 -14.38 -1.16 -9.08
N ARG A 54 -14.98 -1.36 -10.25
CA ARG A 54 -14.29 -1.20 -11.53
C ARG A 54 -13.78 0.24 -11.71
N GLY A 55 -12.55 0.36 -12.20
CA GLY A 55 -11.98 1.65 -12.57
C GLY A 55 -11.33 2.41 -11.43
N VAL A 56 -11.33 1.87 -10.22
CA VAL A 56 -10.71 2.51 -9.05
C VAL A 56 -9.40 1.81 -8.73
N ILE A 57 -8.31 2.56 -8.75
CA ILE A 57 -6.99 2.08 -8.34
C ILE A 57 -6.65 2.69 -7.00
N LEU A 58 -6.20 1.85 -6.08
CA LEU A 58 -5.80 2.27 -4.73
C LEU A 58 -4.29 2.26 -4.58
N GLU A 59 -3.79 3.19 -3.76
CA GLU A 59 -2.44 3.11 -3.22
C GLU A 59 -2.54 2.60 -1.78
N VAL A 60 -1.86 1.49 -1.50
CA VAL A 60 -1.84 0.86 -0.18
C VAL A 60 -0.40 0.79 0.29
N MET A 61 -0.13 1.38 1.44
CA MET A 61 1.21 1.32 2.03
C MET A 61 1.16 0.50 3.31
N VAL A 62 2.13 -0.40 3.42
CA VAL A 62 2.20 -1.33 4.52
C VAL A 62 3.63 -1.42 5.05
N GLU A 63 3.76 -1.85 6.29
CA GLU A 63 5.02 -2.33 6.82
C GLU A 63 4.91 -3.86 6.92
N ILE A 64 5.81 -4.57 6.24
CA ILE A 64 5.91 -6.03 6.37
C ILE A 64 6.91 -6.31 7.48
N ARG A 65 6.40 -6.89 8.58
CA ARG A 65 7.19 -7.15 9.77
C ARG A 65 8.02 -8.40 9.61
N ASN A 66 9.09 -8.51 10.40
CA ASN A 66 9.96 -9.69 10.38
C ASN A 66 9.20 -10.98 10.74
N SER A 67 8.10 -10.87 11.49
CA SER A 67 7.19 -11.98 11.78
C SER A 67 6.39 -12.46 10.58
N GLY A 68 6.36 -11.69 9.49
CA GLY A 68 5.52 -11.93 8.32
C GLY A 68 4.16 -11.25 8.41
N ASP A 69 3.84 -10.57 9.52
CA ASP A 69 2.62 -9.79 9.64
C ASP A 69 2.69 -8.54 8.78
N VAL A 70 1.54 -8.12 8.25
CA VAL A 70 1.42 -6.94 7.40
C VAL A 70 0.65 -5.87 8.16
N SER A 71 1.31 -4.75 8.42
CA SER A 71 0.70 -3.61 9.12
C SER A 71 0.33 -2.54 8.08
N VAL A 72 -0.97 -2.38 7.83
CA VAL A 72 -1.48 -1.41 6.85
C VAL A 72 -1.67 -0.06 7.54
N PHE A 73 -1.03 0.97 7.01
CA PHE A 73 -1.10 2.31 7.62
C PHE A 73 -1.59 3.40 6.67
N HIS A 74 -1.77 3.09 5.38
CA HIS A 74 -2.21 4.08 4.39
C HIS A 74 -2.99 3.41 3.29
N VAL A 75 -4.22 3.86 3.05
CA VAL A 75 -5.10 3.39 1.97
C VAL A 75 -5.86 4.58 1.43
N MET A 76 -5.70 4.85 0.14
CA MET A 76 -6.51 5.86 -0.53
C MET A 76 -6.54 5.60 -2.03
N GLU A 77 -7.43 6.30 -2.74
CA GLU A 77 -7.40 6.27 -4.19
C GLU A 77 -6.04 6.78 -4.67
N ALA A 78 -5.43 6.08 -5.64
CA ALA A 78 -4.08 6.36 -6.08
C ALA A 78 -3.97 7.77 -6.65
N ARG A 79 -3.04 8.55 -6.10
CA ARG A 79 -2.75 9.90 -6.58
C ARG A 79 -1.90 9.83 -7.83
N GLN A 80 -2.15 10.72 -8.78
CA GLN A 80 -1.40 10.72 -10.04
C GLN A 80 0.11 10.82 -9.83
N ARG A 81 0.55 11.60 -8.85
CA ARG A 81 1.98 11.73 -8.56
C ARG A 81 2.63 10.41 -8.14
N ILE A 82 1.88 9.54 -7.45
CA ILE A 82 2.37 8.21 -7.04
C ILE A 82 2.40 7.27 -8.24
N ILE A 83 1.37 7.29 -9.06
CA ILE A 83 1.32 6.49 -10.29
C ILE A 83 2.48 6.85 -11.20
N THR A 84 2.71 8.13 -11.41
CA THR A 84 3.81 8.64 -12.26
C THR A 84 5.16 8.23 -11.71
N LEU A 85 5.36 8.36 -10.39
CA LEU A 85 6.61 7.97 -9.76
C LEU A 85 6.91 6.47 -9.95
N VAL A 86 5.90 5.62 -9.77
CA VAL A 86 6.04 4.17 -9.97
C VAL A 86 6.34 3.84 -11.43
N GLU A 87 5.68 4.50 -12.38
CA GLU A 87 5.96 4.31 -13.80
C GLU A 87 7.40 4.68 -14.14
N GLU A 88 7.90 5.80 -13.61
CA GLU A 88 9.30 6.21 -13.81
C GLU A 88 10.28 5.18 -13.26
N MET A 89 9.99 4.61 -12.11
CA MET A 89 10.84 3.59 -11.49
C MET A 89 10.92 2.32 -12.32
N ARG A 90 9.87 2.00 -13.09
CA ARG A 90 9.82 0.79 -13.93
C ARG A 90 10.71 0.86 -15.15
N TYR A 91 11.07 2.06 -15.58
CA TYR A 91 11.86 2.28 -16.82
C TYR A 91 13.31 2.68 -16.54
N GLN A 92 13.74 2.52 -15.29
CA GLN A 92 15.14 2.76 -14.90
C GLN A 92 15.99 1.52 -15.03
#